data_eb872742d5c63050880a1469e4c63658
#
_entry.id   eb872742d5c63050880a1469e4c63658
#
_cell.length_a   1.000
_cell.length_b   1.000
_cell.length_c   1.000
_cell.angle_alpha   90.00
_cell.angle_beta   90.00
_cell.angle_gamma   90.00
#
_symmetry.space_group_name_H-M   'P 1'
#
loop_
_entity.id
_entity.type
_entity.pdbx_description
1 polymer ?
#
loop_
_entity_poly.entity_id
_entity_poly.type
_entity_poly.pdbx_seq_one_letter_code
_entity_poly.pdbx_strand_id
1 'polypeptide(L)'
;SAQLTFPHEGDEVGEMFSGVLQRLAREFVDRSIGIECETTMESMWTVHSYSGDYNPVHDHGTRTPMGVSCIMYLQVPRCIATLGNPSENFDGLNESSGAVDGFTYLTWGTNGMRDINMLRPITEEYIKPEVGTLIMFPSWLRHGVMPFFGKEDDERRTFSANINVNLKEKLTGDHYRKDHSGEQS
;
A
#
# COMPACT_ATOMS: atom_id res chain seq x y z
N SER A 1 -17.10 2.93 -6.57
CA SER A 1 -16.71 2.35 -5.25
C SER A 1 -17.31 3.16 -4.11
N ALA A 2 -17.72 2.50 -3.05
CA ALA A 2 -18.18 3.13 -1.82
C ALA A 2 -17.05 3.10 -0.77
N GLN A 3 -16.96 4.17 0.04
CA GLN A 3 -16.06 4.22 1.19
C GLN A 3 -16.90 4.43 2.45
N LEU A 4 -16.64 3.60 3.46
CA LEU A 4 -17.34 3.66 4.74
C LEU A 4 -16.31 3.90 5.84
N THR A 5 -16.53 4.95 6.64
CA THR A 5 -15.70 5.24 7.80
C THR A 5 -15.75 4.07 8.78
N PHE A 6 -14.59 3.66 9.27
CA PHE A 6 -14.46 2.69 10.34
C PHE A 6 -14.00 3.42 11.61
N PRO A 7 -14.74 3.34 12.73
CA PRO A 7 -14.40 4.07 13.94
C PRO A 7 -13.09 3.53 14.54
N HIS A 8 -12.24 4.43 15.05
CA HIS A 8 -11.00 4.09 15.74
C HIS A 8 -10.99 4.56 17.20
N GLU A 9 -12.05 5.23 17.61
CA GLU A 9 -12.31 5.67 18.98
C GLU A 9 -13.75 5.34 19.36
N GLY A 10 -13.98 4.90 20.59
CA GLY A 10 -15.30 4.58 21.11
C GLY A 10 -15.92 3.28 20.61
N ASP A 11 -15.14 2.45 19.92
CA ASP A 11 -15.53 1.12 19.43
C ASP A 11 -14.40 0.14 19.76
N GLU A 12 -14.71 -0.95 20.49
CA GLU A 12 -13.70 -1.90 20.98
C GLU A 12 -12.90 -2.55 19.84
N VAL A 13 -13.57 -2.92 18.75
CA VAL A 13 -12.92 -3.54 17.59
C VAL A 13 -12.05 -2.51 16.87
N GLY A 14 -12.55 -1.30 16.69
CA GLY A 14 -11.82 -0.20 16.07
C GLY A 14 -10.58 0.20 16.86
N GLU A 15 -10.67 0.28 18.16
CA GLU A 15 -9.54 0.57 19.04
C GLU A 15 -8.48 -0.54 18.99
N MET A 16 -8.90 -1.80 18.97
CA MET A 16 -8.01 -2.95 18.83
C MET A 16 -7.26 -2.89 17.48
N PHE A 17 -7.96 -2.69 16.37
CA PHE A 17 -7.35 -2.55 15.05
C PHE A 17 -6.39 -1.36 14.99
N SER A 18 -6.82 -0.21 15.49
CA SER A 18 -5.99 0.99 15.59
C SER A 18 -4.69 0.72 16.34
N GLY A 19 -4.75 0.04 17.48
CA GLY A 19 -3.57 -0.32 18.28
C GLY A 19 -2.60 -1.24 17.54
N VAL A 20 -3.11 -2.26 16.85
CA VAL A 20 -2.30 -3.19 16.06
C VAL A 20 -1.62 -2.47 14.90
N LEU A 21 -2.37 -1.67 14.13
CA LEU A 21 -1.83 -0.96 12.97
C LEU A 21 -0.79 0.09 13.36
N GLN A 22 -1.00 0.80 14.47
CA GLN A 22 -0.02 1.76 14.98
C GLN A 22 1.28 1.07 15.42
N ARG A 23 1.20 -0.12 16.04
CA ARG A 23 2.39 -0.92 16.36
C ARG A 23 3.14 -1.34 15.10
N LEU A 24 2.43 -1.86 14.09
CA LEU A 24 3.03 -2.24 12.81
C LEU A 24 3.65 -1.05 12.08
N ALA A 25 3.03 0.13 12.15
CA ALA A 25 3.59 1.35 11.57
C ALA A 25 4.91 1.77 12.26
N ARG A 26 5.01 1.63 13.58
CA ARG A 26 6.28 1.87 14.29
C ARG A 26 7.37 0.90 13.85
N GLU A 27 7.05 -0.39 13.73
CA GLU A 27 7.99 -1.39 13.22
C GLU A 27 8.41 -1.12 11.78
N PHE A 28 7.47 -0.67 10.94
CA PHE A 28 7.74 -0.29 9.56
C PHE A 28 8.72 0.89 9.48
N VAL A 29 8.51 1.93 10.28
CA VAL A 29 9.38 3.11 10.33
C VAL A 29 10.77 2.73 10.86
N ASP A 30 10.83 1.99 11.96
CA ASP A 30 12.10 1.53 12.55
C ASP A 30 12.92 0.71 11.55
N ARG A 31 12.30 -0.27 10.88
CA ARG A 31 12.98 -1.07 9.85
C ARG A 31 13.39 -0.27 8.63
N SER A 32 12.65 0.80 8.29
CA SER A 32 12.92 1.60 7.10
C SER A 32 14.06 2.61 7.30
N ILE A 33 14.15 3.23 8.48
CA ILE A 33 15.08 4.34 8.74
C ILE A 33 15.85 4.23 10.05
N GLY A 34 15.61 3.18 10.86
CA GLY A 34 16.32 2.94 12.12
C GLY A 34 16.05 3.96 13.22
N ILE A 35 14.90 4.63 13.20
CA ILE A 35 14.53 5.67 14.18
C ILE A 35 13.21 5.33 14.85
N GLU A 36 13.19 5.37 16.17
CA GLU A 36 11.97 5.20 16.93
C GLU A 36 10.99 6.35 16.67
N CYS A 37 9.72 6.03 16.65
CA CYS A 37 8.65 7.01 16.46
C CYS A 37 7.45 6.76 17.39
N GLU A 38 6.65 7.80 17.55
CA GLU A 38 5.30 7.72 18.08
C GLU A 38 4.30 7.78 16.93
N THR A 39 3.17 7.11 17.10
CA THR A 39 2.13 7.03 16.08
C THR A 39 0.79 7.38 16.67
N THR A 40 -0.06 8.03 15.87
CA THR A 40 -1.47 8.25 16.17
C THR A 40 -2.32 7.90 14.95
N MET A 41 -3.46 7.25 15.18
CA MET A 41 -4.39 6.95 14.09
C MET A 41 -5.00 8.25 13.55
N GLU A 42 -4.92 8.46 12.23
CA GLU A 42 -5.56 9.59 11.56
C GLU A 42 -6.95 9.22 11.09
N SER A 43 -7.10 8.10 10.42
CA SER A 43 -8.37 7.63 9.87
C SER A 43 -8.32 6.15 9.51
N MET A 44 -9.48 5.50 9.58
CA MET A 44 -9.70 4.14 9.11
C MET A 44 -10.99 4.07 8.31
N TRP A 45 -11.00 3.29 7.23
CA TRP A 45 -12.19 3.10 6.39
C TRP A 45 -12.15 1.79 5.61
N THR A 46 -13.30 1.35 5.12
CA THR A 46 -13.41 0.27 4.16
C THR A 46 -13.72 0.82 2.76
N VAL A 47 -13.20 0.15 1.74
CA VAL A 47 -13.49 0.45 0.34
C VAL A 47 -14.17 -0.74 -0.29
N HIS A 48 -15.34 -0.51 -0.86
CA HIS A 48 -16.18 -1.50 -1.53
C HIS A 48 -16.20 -1.17 -3.01
N SER A 49 -15.60 -2.01 -3.84
CA SER A 49 -15.50 -1.82 -5.29
C SER A 49 -16.18 -2.97 -6.01
N TYR A 50 -16.89 -2.63 -7.07
CA TYR A 50 -17.64 -3.55 -7.91
C TYR A 50 -17.12 -3.51 -9.35
N SER A 51 -17.67 -4.35 -10.21
CA SER A 51 -17.28 -4.43 -11.62
C SER A 51 -17.26 -3.05 -12.30
N GLY A 52 -16.12 -2.69 -12.91
CA GLY A 52 -15.88 -1.40 -13.55
C GLY A 52 -15.37 -0.29 -12.62
N ASP A 53 -15.43 -0.49 -11.30
CA ASP A 53 -14.87 0.47 -10.33
C ASP A 53 -13.34 0.48 -10.35
N TYR A 54 -12.76 1.65 -10.12
CA TYR A 54 -11.33 1.85 -9.95
C TYR A 54 -11.05 2.98 -8.95
N ASN A 55 -9.86 3.04 -8.41
CA ASN A 55 -9.36 4.21 -7.69
C ASN A 55 -8.26 4.88 -8.52
N PRO A 56 -8.44 6.16 -8.89
CA PRO A 56 -7.38 6.91 -9.56
C PRO A 56 -6.09 6.93 -8.74
N VAL A 57 -4.95 7.11 -9.40
CA VAL A 57 -3.67 7.26 -8.73
C VAL A 57 -3.66 8.54 -7.89
N HIS A 58 -3.43 8.39 -6.59
CA HIS A 58 -3.43 9.45 -5.58
C HIS A 58 -2.41 9.15 -4.48
N ASP A 59 -2.23 10.06 -3.57
CA ASP A 59 -1.49 9.91 -2.32
C ASP A 59 -2.35 10.38 -1.14
N HIS A 60 -1.84 10.20 0.07
CA HIS A 60 -2.52 10.65 1.28
C HIS A 60 -1.69 11.69 2.03
N GLY A 61 -2.35 12.79 2.43
CA GLY A 61 -1.81 13.69 3.42
C GLY A 61 -2.03 13.15 4.84
N THR A 62 -1.12 13.49 5.74
CA THR A 62 -1.25 13.25 7.17
C THR A 62 -1.04 14.56 7.93
N ARG A 63 -1.47 14.65 9.20
CA ARG A 63 -1.27 15.85 10.02
C ARG A 63 0.19 16.07 10.39
N THR A 64 0.98 15.02 10.34
CA THR A 64 2.41 15.07 10.56
C THR A 64 3.17 15.08 9.24
N PRO A 65 4.40 15.64 9.19
CA PRO A 65 5.22 15.62 7.96
C PRO A 65 5.51 14.21 7.42
N MET A 66 5.49 13.21 8.29
CA MET A 66 5.62 11.80 7.94
C MET A 66 4.34 11.06 8.28
N GLY A 67 3.91 10.20 7.39
CA GLY A 67 2.75 9.33 7.61
C GLY A 67 2.94 7.97 6.95
N VAL A 68 2.18 7.01 7.45
CA VAL A 68 2.12 5.65 6.92
C VAL A 68 0.68 5.34 6.56
N SER A 69 0.49 4.82 5.36
CA SER A 69 -0.79 4.30 4.89
C SER A 69 -0.74 2.79 4.80
N CYS A 70 -1.87 2.14 4.96
CA CYS A 70 -1.97 0.70 4.77
C CYS A 70 -3.28 0.30 4.08
N ILE A 71 -3.23 -0.87 3.44
CA ILE A 71 -4.37 -1.52 2.79
C ILE A 71 -4.35 -3.00 3.18
N MET A 72 -5.47 -3.51 3.70
CA MET A 72 -5.67 -4.93 3.96
C MET A 72 -6.79 -5.46 3.08
N TYR A 73 -6.55 -6.56 2.39
CA TYR A 73 -7.56 -7.18 1.53
C TYR A 73 -8.49 -8.06 2.34
N LEU A 74 -9.78 -7.70 2.38
CA LEU A 74 -10.82 -8.41 3.14
C LEU A 74 -11.60 -9.39 2.26
N GLN A 75 -11.81 -9.03 0.99
CA GLN A 75 -12.54 -9.84 0.02
C GLN A 75 -11.97 -9.60 -1.38
N VAL A 76 -11.75 -10.69 -2.10
CA VAL A 76 -11.21 -10.67 -3.47
C VAL A 76 -12.08 -11.57 -4.34
N PRO A 77 -12.77 -11.04 -5.35
CA PRO A 77 -13.62 -11.84 -6.21
C PRO A 77 -12.79 -12.79 -7.09
N ARG A 78 -13.42 -13.89 -7.52
CA ARG A 78 -12.73 -14.95 -8.25
C ARG A 78 -12.08 -14.46 -9.55
N CYS A 79 -12.70 -13.51 -10.24
CA CYS A 79 -12.16 -12.93 -11.48
C CYS A 79 -10.79 -12.27 -11.27
N ILE A 80 -10.51 -11.73 -10.09
CA ILE A 80 -9.19 -11.19 -9.71
C ILE A 80 -8.29 -12.30 -9.16
N ALA A 81 -8.81 -13.14 -8.27
CA ALA A 81 -8.03 -14.16 -7.56
C ALA A 81 -7.35 -15.18 -8.51
N THR A 82 -7.97 -15.45 -9.66
CA THR A 82 -7.45 -16.38 -10.66
C THR A 82 -6.40 -15.80 -11.62
N LEU A 83 -6.15 -14.50 -11.58
CA LEU A 83 -5.11 -13.86 -12.41
C LEU A 83 -3.71 -14.31 -11.96
N GLY A 84 -2.77 -14.33 -12.91
CA GLY A 84 -1.35 -14.56 -12.63
C GLY A 84 -0.72 -13.44 -11.81
N ASN A 85 0.49 -13.68 -11.31
CA ASN A 85 1.29 -12.64 -10.66
C ASN A 85 2.16 -11.95 -11.72
N PRO A 86 2.04 -10.62 -11.94
CA PRO A 86 2.83 -9.90 -12.94
C PRO A 86 4.34 -9.97 -12.69
N SER A 87 4.78 -10.10 -11.45
CA SER A 87 6.19 -10.27 -11.11
C SER A 87 6.78 -11.60 -11.60
N GLU A 88 5.93 -12.58 -11.88
CA GLU A 88 6.32 -13.90 -12.40
C GLU A 88 6.20 -14.00 -13.92
N ASN A 89 5.43 -13.11 -14.54
CA ASN A 89 5.22 -13.10 -15.99
C ASN A 89 5.15 -11.65 -16.53
N PHE A 90 6.30 -11.05 -16.76
CA PHE A 90 6.45 -9.72 -17.31
C PHE A 90 5.78 -9.53 -18.69
N ASP A 91 5.80 -10.53 -19.53
CA ASP A 91 5.26 -10.44 -20.88
C ASP A 91 3.73 -10.40 -20.86
N GLY A 92 3.09 -11.04 -19.89
CA GLY A 92 1.64 -11.06 -19.75
C GLY A 92 1.01 -9.65 -19.57
N LEU A 93 1.73 -8.69 -18.99
CA LEU A 93 1.27 -7.29 -18.85
C LEU A 93 1.07 -6.59 -20.21
N ASN A 94 1.78 -7.04 -21.24
CA ASN A 94 1.79 -6.40 -22.55
C ASN A 94 1.03 -7.19 -23.61
N GLU A 95 0.74 -8.45 -23.35
CA GLU A 95 0.11 -9.36 -24.29
C GLU A 95 -1.39 -9.51 -24.07
N SER A 96 -1.90 -9.21 -22.87
CA SER A 96 -3.32 -9.30 -22.58
C SER A 96 -3.85 -8.08 -21.81
N SER A 97 -4.96 -7.52 -22.27
CA SER A 97 -5.76 -6.61 -21.46
C SER A 97 -6.32 -7.37 -20.25
N GLY A 98 -6.34 -6.74 -19.09
CA GLY A 98 -6.91 -7.33 -17.88
C GLY A 98 -5.93 -8.16 -17.02
N ALA A 99 -4.65 -8.22 -17.38
CA ALA A 99 -3.65 -8.99 -16.63
C ALA A 99 -3.47 -8.53 -15.17
N VAL A 100 -3.82 -7.30 -14.87
CA VAL A 100 -3.72 -6.67 -13.53
C VAL A 100 -5.05 -6.11 -13.04
N ASP A 101 -6.16 -6.61 -13.55
CA ASP A 101 -7.49 -6.17 -13.15
C ASP A 101 -7.68 -6.28 -11.63
N GLY A 102 -8.13 -5.20 -11.00
CA GLY A 102 -8.35 -5.10 -9.55
C GLY A 102 -7.09 -5.07 -8.69
N PHE A 103 -5.88 -5.06 -9.29
CA PHE A 103 -4.64 -5.00 -8.53
C PHE A 103 -4.42 -3.59 -7.95
N THR A 104 -3.72 -3.53 -6.83
CA THR A 104 -3.22 -2.27 -6.29
C THR A 104 -1.97 -1.87 -7.07
N TYR A 105 -1.97 -0.67 -7.62
CA TYR A 105 -0.86 -0.08 -8.35
C TYR A 105 -0.12 0.89 -7.45
N LEU A 106 1.19 0.73 -7.34
CA LEU A 106 2.10 1.64 -6.64
C LEU A 106 3.06 2.28 -7.64
N THR A 107 3.38 3.56 -7.47
CA THR A 107 4.38 4.23 -8.31
C THR A 107 5.14 5.30 -7.52
N TRP A 108 6.46 5.34 -7.73
CA TRP A 108 7.39 6.31 -7.13
C TRP A 108 8.32 6.96 -8.16
N GLY A 109 8.01 6.79 -9.45
CA GLY A 109 8.73 7.38 -10.56
C GLY A 109 8.00 7.19 -11.89
N THR A 110 8.74 7.25 -12.98
CA THR A 110 8.21 7.19 -14.36
C THR A 110 8.69 5.98 -15.15
N ASN A 111 9.47 5.08 -14.53
CA ASN A 111 10.02 3.91 -15.20
C ASN A 111 9.09 2.71 -14.99
N GLY A 112 8.72 2.06 -16.08
CA GLY A 112 7.91 0.86 -16.04
C GLY A 112 8.75 -0.41 -15.86
N MET A 113 8.06 -1.55 -15.74
CA MET A 113 8.70 -2.85 -15.52
C MET A 113 9.66 -3.29 -16.64
N ARG A 114 9.45 -2.82 -17.87
CA ARG A 114 10.36 -3.09 -19.01
C ARG A 114 11.66 -2.29 -18.98
N ASP A 115 11.70 -1.23 -18.22
CA ASP A 115 12.85 -0.32 -18.20
C ASP A 115 14.12 -0.95 -17.63
N ILE A 116 13.99 -2.04 -16.86
CA ILE A 116 15.14 -2.79 -16.36
C ILE A 116 16.07 -3.29 -17.48
N ASN A 117 15.49 -3.66 -18.62
CA ASN A 117 16.27 -4.08 -19.81
C ASN A 117 17.04 -2.93 -20.44
N MET A 118 16.70 -1.68 -20.07
CA MET A 118 17.35 -0.46 -20.52
C MET A 118 18.23 0.16 -19.41
N LEU A 119 18.58 -0.63 -18.39
CA LEU A 119 19.36 -0.20 -17.22
C LEU A 119 18.69 0.91 -16.39
N ARG A 120 17.38 1.00 -16.45
CA ARG A 120 16.60 1.93 -15.63
C ARG A 120 15.99 1.17 -14.43
N PRO A 121 16.01 1.75 -13.22
CA PRO A 121 15.34 1.12 -12.09
C PRO A 121 13.83 1.06 -12.31
N ILE A 122 13.20 0.00 -11.87
CA ILE A 122 11.74 -0.09 -11.82
C ILE A 122 11.24 0.89 -10.75
N THR A 123 10.21 1.68 -11.07
CA THR A 123 9.60 2.65 -10.16
C THR A 123 8.08 2.50 -10.05
N GLU A 124 7.59 1.31 -10.33
CA GLU A 124 6.18 0.94 -10.18
C GLU A 124 6.05 -0.52 -9.76
N GLU A 125 4.92 -0.86 -9.20
CA GLU A 125 4.58 -2.23 -8.83
C GLU A 125 3.07 -2.45 -8.88
N TYR A 126 2.66 -3.65 -9.32
CA TYR A 126 1.29 -4.13 -9.25
C TYR A 126 1.20 -5.23 -8.21
N ILE A 127 0.44 -4.99 -7.16
CA ILE A 127 0.23 -5.95 -6.06
C ILE A 127 -1.06 -6.71 -6.31
N LYS A 128 -0.92 -8.02 -6.52
CA LYS A 128 -2.06 -8.92 -6.59
C LYS A 128 -2.77 -8.97 -5.23
N PRO A 129 -4.09 -8.70 -5.16
CA PRO A 129 -4.81 -8.80 -3.91
C PRO A 129 -4.97 -10.26 -3.47
N GLU A 130 -4.63 -10.53 -2.21
CA GLU A 130 -4.83 -11.80 -1.52
C GLU A 130 -5.47 -11.54 -0.16
N VAL A 131 -6.58 -12.23 0.12
CA VAL A 131 -7.32 -12.04 1.39
C VAL A 131 -6.41 -12.26 2.59
N GLY A 132 -6.44 -11.33 3.55
CA GLY A 132 -5.62 -11.35 4.76
C GLY A 132 -4.25 -10.68 4.60
N THR A 133 -3.83 -10.34 3.39
CA THR A 133 -2.58 -9.60 3.17
C THR A 133 -2.77 -8.13 3.55
N LEU A 134 -1.86 -7.62 4.37
CA LEU A 134 -1.71 -6.20 4.70
C LEU A 134 -0.47 -5.66 4.01
N ILE A 135 -0.62 -4.60 3.23
CA ILE A 135 0.48 -3.81 2.68
C ILE A 135 0.57 -2.48 3.41
N MET A 136 1.78 -2.01 3.65
CA MET A 136 2.06 -0.77 4.36
C MET A 136 3.13 0.02 3.61
N PHE A 137 2.90 1.32 3.47
CA PHE A 137 3.75 2.20 2.67
C PHE A 137 3.71 3.64 3.18
N PRO A 138 4.72 4.48 2.87
CA PRO A 138 4.69 5.90 3.20
C PRO A 138 3.48 6.58 2.56
N SER A 139 2.79 7.46 3.29
CA SER A 139 1.56 8.10 2.82
C SER A 139 1.75 8.93 1.54
N TRP A 140 2.96 9.42 1.26
CA TRP A 140 3.29 10.14 0.03
C TRP A 140 3.36 9.23 -1.21
N LEU A 141 3.45 7.90 -1.03
CA LEU A 141 3.56 6.98 -2.16
C LEU A 141 2.27 6.98 -2.97
N ARG A 142 2.40 7.31 -4.25
CA ARG A 142 1.26 7.34 -5.16
C ARG A 142 0.78 5.92 -5.44
N HIS A 143 -0.51 5.73 -5.29
CA HIS A 143 -1.13 4.42 -5.48
C HIS A 143 -2.55 4.56 -6.04
N GLY A 144 -3.04 3.49 -6.60
CA GLY A 144 -4.38 3.39 -7.14
C GLY A 144 -4.84 1.94 -7.21
N VAL A 145 -6.04 1.73 -7.72
CA VAL A 145 -6.58 0.39 -7.97
C VAL A 145 -7.02 0.31 -9.42
N MET A 146 -6.52 -0.68 -10.12
CA MET A 146 -6.94 -0.96 -11.49
C MET A 146 -8.41 -1.40 -11.52
N PRO A 147 -9.18 -1.01 -12.54
CA PRO A 147 -10.53 -1.53 -12.71
C PRO A 147 -10.51 -3.05 -12.86
N PHE A 148 -11.60 -3.70 -12.51
CA PHE A 148 -11.80 -5.12 -12.80
C PHE A 148 -13.19 -5.34 -13.38
N PHE A 149 -13.36 -6.42 -14.11
CA PHE A 149 -14.61 -6.77 -14.77
C PHE A 149 -15.02 -8.18 -14.36
N GLY A 150 -16.08 -8.26 -13.58
CA GLY A 150 -16.65 -9.45 -13.03
C GLY A 150 -18.17 -9.45 -13.14
N LYS A 151 -18.83 -10.29 -12.37
CA LYS A 151 -20.29 -10.28 -12.24
C LYS A 151 -20.74 -9.04 -11.46
N GLU A 152 -22.03 -8.72 -11.56
CA GLU A 152 -22.63 -7.55 -10.87
C GLU A 152 -22.44 -7.58 -9.35
N ASP A 153 -22.44 -8.77 -8.73
CA ASP A 153 -22.28 -9.01 -7.30
C ASP A 153 -20.83 -9.30 -6.86
N ASP A 154 -19.90 -9.33 -7.80
CA ASP A 154 -18.47 -9.49 -7.49
C ASP A 154 -17.95 -8.24 -6.76
N GLU A 155 -17.57 -8.40 -5.49
CA GLU A 155 -17.06 -7.33 -4.65
C GLU A 155 -15.59 -7.53 -4.31
N ARG A 156 -14.78 -6.47 -4.53
CA ARG A 156 -13.46 -6.32 -3.97
C ARG A 156 -13.57 -5.40 -2.76
N ARG A 157 -13.23 -5.90 -1.57
CA ARG A 157 -13.30 -5.13 -0.33
C ARG A 157 -11.94 -5.02 0.31
N THR A 158 -11.57 -3.80 0.69
CA THR A 158 -10.37 -3.52 1.46
C THR A 158 -10.69 -2.73 2.71
N PHE A 159 -9.82 -2.89 3.70
CA PHE A 159 -9.71 -1.99 4.85
C PHE A 159 -8.47 -1.12 4.66
N SER A 160 -8.58 0.16 4.94
CA SER A 160 -7.49 1.12 4.77
C SER A 160 -7.35 2.00 6.01
N ALA A 161 -6.12 2.46 6.26
CA ALA A 161 -5.86 3.41 7.34
C ALA A 161 -4.73 4.37 6.98
N ASN A 162 -4.78 5.57 7.57
CA ASN A 162 -3.71 6.55 7.60
C ASN A 162 -3.25 6.75 9.04
N ILE A 163 -1.95 6.77 9.25
CA ILE A 163 -1.31 6.83 10.56
C ILE A 163 -0.30 7.97 10.55
N ASN A 164 -0.46 8.90 11.49
CA ASN A 164 0.50 9.97 11.75
C ASN A 164 1.75 9.41 12.43
N VAL A 165 2.91 9.90 12.03
CA VAL A 165 4.21 9.48 12.56
C VAL A 165 4.99 10.69 13.06
N ASN A 166 5.44 10.64 14.32
CA ASN A 166 6.33 11.62 14.93
C ASN A 166 7.65 10.92 15.32
N LEU A 167 8.73 11.26 14.64
CA LEU A 167 10.05 10.73 14.97
C LEU A 167 10.52 11.28 16.32
N LYS A 168 11.11 10.43 17.16
CA LYS A 168 11.72 10.85 18.43
C LYS A 168 13.02 11.64 18.21
N GLU A 169 13.69 11.40 17.08
CA GLU A 169 14.91 12.10 16.69
C GLU A 169 14.74 12.76 15.32
N LYS A 170 15.46 13.85 15.07
CA LYS A 170 15.50 14.46 13.76
C LYS A 170 16.33 13.61 12.80
N LEU A 171 15.82 13.40 11.58
CA LEU A 171 16.61 12.85 10.49
C LEU A 171 17.78 13.79 10.19
N THR A 172 19.01 13.28 10.33
CA THR A 172 20.24 13.98 9.96
C THR A 172 20.87 13.24 8.77
N GLY A 173 21.69 13.91 7.97
CA GLY A 173 22.40 13.29 6.85
C GLY A 173 23.28 12.10 7.27
N ASP A 174 23.62 11.98 8.54
CA ASP A 174 24.43 10.89 9.07
C ASP A 174 23.65 9.57 9.22
N HIS A 175 22.31 9.63 9.34
CA HIS A 175 21.47 8.42 9.33
C HIS A 175 21.54 7.69 7.97
N TYR A 176 21.62 8.43 6.87
CA TYR A 176 21.79 7.86 5.53
C TYR A 176 23.17 7.25 5.26
N ARG A 177 24.19 7.61 6.03
CA ARG A 177 25.59 7.15 5.83
C ARG A 177 25.90 5.89 6.61
N LYS A 178 25.19 5.61 7.70
CA LYS A 178 25.46 4.45 8.56
C LYS A 178 25.12 3.11 7.91
N ASP A 179 24.11 3.05 7.05
CA ASP A 179 23.66 1.80 6.43
C ASP A 179 24.55 1.34 5.26
N HIS A 180 25.42 2.21 4.73
CA HIS A 180 26.30 1.87 3.61
C HIS A 180 27.77 1.67 3.98
N SER A 181 28.14 1.82 5.24
CA SER A 181 29.52 1.67 5.71
C SER A 181 29.81 0.38 6.49
N GLY A 182 28.83 -0.50 6.63
CA GLY A 182 28.88 -1.66 7.54
C GLY A 182 29.35 -2.98 6.95
N GLU A 183 29.70 -3.08 5.67
CA GLU A 183 30.23 -4.32 5.08
C GLU A 183 31.43 -4.07 4.18
N GLN A 184 32.54 -3.69 4.78
CA GLN A 184 33.88 -3.91 4.22
C GLN A 184 34.85 -4.25 5.36
N SER A 185 34.82 -5.48 5.77
CA SER A 185 35.95 -6.13 6.45
C SER A 185 35.90 -7.64 6.24
#